data_d9478cdb6385db02613c829c7cb51a97
#
_entry.id   d9478cdb6385db02613c829c7cb51a97
#
_cell.length_a   1.000
_cell.length_b   1.000
_cell.length_c   1.000
_cell.angle_alpha   90.00
_cell.angle_beta   90.00
_cell.angle_gamma   90.00
#
_symmetry.space_group_name_H-M   'P 1'
#
loop_
_entity.id
_entity.type
_entity.pdbx_description
1 polymer ?
#
loop_
_entity_poly.entity_id
_entity_poly.type
_entity_poly.pdbx_seq_one_letter_code
_entity_poly.pdbx_strand_id
1 'polypeptide(L)'
;MLLRPAGQCRLQVLFAVAVLAVLSGCGVRVATVTGKVTVKGGQPPERATISFDDVDTHHNASSPIGADGSYKLTSGEGEGLRPGKYKVSVQPPYAKDSSEPRPAPTFHAKYQNPATSGLEKEVKSGTNDFNFELDSPAAAATGS
;
A
#
# COMPACT_ATOMS: atom_id res chain seq x y z
N MET A 1 -57.69 -39.16 -35.15
CA MET A 1 -57.44 -37.76 -35.36
C MET A 1 -57.14 -37.13 -34.01
N LEU A 2 -55.88 -37.04 -33.63
CA LEU A 2 -55.41 -36.57 -32.30
C LEU A 2 -54.87 -35.17 -32.42
N LEU A 3 -55.57 -34.18 -31.85
CA LEU A 3 -55.09 -32.84 -31.70
C LEU A 3 -54.00 -32.76 -30.66
N ARG A 4 -52.80 -32.36 -31.03
CA ARG A 4 -51.72 -32.04 -30.15
C ARG A 4 -51.86 -30.58 -29.70
N PRO A 5 -51.90 -30.24 -28.42
CA PRO A 5 -51.88 -28.84 -27.99
C PRO A 5 -50.45 -28.28 -28.14
N ALA A 6 -50.35 -27.31 -29.03
CA ALA A 6 -49.16 -26.44 -29.16
C ALA A 6 -49.23 -25.41 -28.03
N GLY A 7 -48.46 -25.61 -26.98
CA GLY A 7 -48.50 -24.62 -25.90
C GLY A 7 -47.42 -24.75 -24.79
N GLN A 8 -46.52 -25.70 -24.84
CA GLN A 8 -45.61 -25.92 -23.70
C GLN A 8 -44.13 -25.59 -23.97
N CYS A 9 -43.80 -24.96 -25.09
CA CYS A 9 -42.40 -24.69 -25.45
C CYS A 9 -41.94 -23.27 -25.19
N ARG A 10 -42.79 -22.39 -24.61
CA ARG A 10 -42.41 -20.97 -24.36
C ARG A 10 -42.07 -20.63 -22.91
N LEU A 11 -42.26 -21.58 -21.96
CA LEU A 11 -42.03 -21.29 -20.55
C LEU A 11 -40.67 -21.82 -20.05
N GLN A 12 -40.00 -22.67 -20.82
CA GLN A 12 -38.69 -23.21 -20.42
C GLN A 12 -37.50 -22.36 -20.85
N VAL A 13 -37.65 -21.42 -21.73
CA VAL A 13 -36.53 -20.54 -22.22
C VAL A 13 -36.28 -19.36 -21.30
N LEU A 14 -37.27 -18.95 -20.51
CA LEU A 14 -37.11 -17.80 -19.57
C LEU A 14 -36.46 -18.17 -18.25
N PHE A 15 -36.29 -19.44 -17.91
CA PHE A 15 -35.62 -19.84 -16.66
C PHE A 15 -34.12 -20.09 -16.82
N ALA A 16 -33.59 -20.16 -18.04
CA ALA A 16 -32.19 -20.43 -18.31
C ALA A 16 -31.31 -19.17 -18.33
N VAL A 17 -31.90 -17.97 -18.36
CA VAL A 17 -31.14 -16.69 -18.45
C VAL A 17 -30.91 -16.06 -17.07
N ALA A 18 -31.59 -16.52 -16.02
CA ALA A 18 -31.50 -15.91 -14.68
C ALA A 18 -30.40 -16.49 -13.78
N VAL A 19 -29.64 -17.50 -14.20
CA VAL A 19 -28.63 -18.18 -13.35
C VAL A 19 -27.19 -17.72 -13.64
N LEU A 20 -26.96 -16.84 -14.63
CA LEU A 20 -25.61 -16.45 -15.03
C LEU A 20 -25.11 -15.14 -14.41
N ALA A 21 -25.76 -14.61 -13.38
CA ALA A 21 -25.42 -13.28 -12.83
C ALA A 21 -24.87 -13.27 -11.40
N VAL A 22 -24.39 -14.37 -10.84
CA VAL A 22 -23.88 -14.41 -9.44
C VAL A 22 -22.50 -15.06 -9.35
N LEU A 23 -21.60 -14.74 -10.27
CA LEU A 23 -20.17 -14.93 -10.08
C LEU A 23 -19.50 -13.55 -9.97
N SER A 24 -20.06 -12.69 -9.14
CA SER A 24 -19.30 -11.57 -8.57
C SER A 24 -18.31 -12.17 -7.58
N GLY A 25 -17.19 -12.65 -8.10
CA GLY A 25 -16.08 -13.08 -7.28
C GLY A 25 -15.72 -11.96 -6.32
N CYS A 26 -15.85 -12.20 -5.01
CA CYS A 26 -15.20 -11.43 -3.97
C CYS A 26 -13.69 -11.61 -4.11
N GLY A 27 -13.10 -11.08 -5.17
CA GLY A 27 -11.66 -10.90 -5.26
C GLY A 27 -11.26 -9.85 -4.23
N VAL A 28 -10.36 -10.18 -3.33
CA VAL A 28 -9.72 -9.20 -2.46
C VAL A 28 -9.12 -8.14 -3.39
N ARG A 29 -9.67 -6.93 -3.33
CA ARG A 29 -9.15 -5.82 -4.14
C ARG A 29 -7.84 -5.39 -3.51
N VAL A 30 -6.75 -5.74 -4.14
CA VAL A 30 -5.41 -5.29 -3.76
C VAL A 30 -5.11 -3.94 -4.40
N ALA A 31 -4.33 -3.13 -3.71
CA ALA A 31 -3.87 -1.83 -4.18
C ALA A 31 -2.36 -1.86 -4.38
N THR A 32 -1.87 -1.27 -5.43
CA THR A 32 -0.46 -0.98 -5.63
C THR A 32 -0.18 0.42 -5.11
N VAL A 33 0.87 0.59 -4.33
CA VAL A 33 1.33 1.90 -3.87
C VAL A 33 2.74 2.15 -4.38
N THR A 34 2.90 3.25 -5.07
CA THR A 34 4.19 3.75 -5.57
C THR A 34 4.38 5.19 -5.12
N GLY A 35 5.57 5.71 -5.24
CA GLY A 35 5.85 7.11 -4.97
C GLY A 35 7.31 7.40 -4.73
N LYS A 36 7.58 8.59 -4.22
CA LYS A 36 8.91 9.07 -3.90
C LYS A 36 9.01 9.60 -2.48
N VAL A 37 10.14 9.33 -1.85
CA VAL A 37 10.52 9.92 -0.57
C VAL A 37 11.69 10.86 -0.79
N THR A 38 11.55 12.10 -0.36
CA THR A 38 12.58 13.14 -0.44
C THR A 38 12.86 13.68 0.96
N VAL A 39 14.02 14.28 1.14
CA VAL A 39 14.40 14.97 2.39
C VAL A 39 14.66 16.44 2.07
N LYS A 40 14.08 17.34 2.84
CA LYS A 40 14.25 18.79 2.68
C LYS A 40 15.73 19.18 2.76
N GLY A 41 16.23 19.79 1.69
CA GLY A 41 17.62 20.25 1.63
C GLY A 41 18.68 19.15 1.60
N GLY A 42 18.27 17.88 1.39
CA GLY A 42 19.16 16.73 1.38
C GLY A 42 18.91 15.78 0.22
N GLN A 43 19.67 14.70 0.23
CA GLN A 43 19.47 13.60 -0.71
C GLN A 43 18.35 12.66 -0.22
N PRO A 44 17.71 11.92 -1.14
CA PRO A 44 16.75 10.88 -0.77
C PRO A 44 17.34 9.90 0.24
N PRO A 45 16.53 9.32 1.14
CA PRO A 45 17.03 8.39 2.15
C PRO A 45 17.28 7.00 1.52
N GLU A 46 18.34 6.93 0.72
CA GLU A 46 18.74 5.71 0.01
C GLU A 46 18.89 4.53 0.96
N ARG A 47 18.41 3.37 0.55
CA ARG A 47 18.46 2.11 1.31
C ARG A 47 17.67 2.12 2.62
N ALA A 48 16.96 3.19 2.93
CA ALA A 48 15.96 3.21 3.98
C ALA A 48 14.76 2.33 3.59
N THR A 49 13.96 1.96 4.55
CA THR A 49 12.74 1.17 4.31
C THR A 49 11.52 2.00 4.68
N ILE A 50 10.59 2.16 3.75
CA ILE A 50 9.29 2.74 4.04
C ILE A 50 8.31 1.63 4.43
N SER A 51 7.54 1.84 5.49
CA SER A 51 6.54 0.89 6.00
C SER A 51 5.18 1.57 6.11
N PHE A 52 4.16 0.83 5.71
CA PHE A 52 2.76 1.20 5.84
C PHE A 52 2.10 0.23 6.83
N ASP A 53 1.63 0.76 7.94
CA ASP A 53 0.97 0.00 9.01
C ASP A 53 -0.52 0.29 8.98
N ASP A 54 -1.34 -0.73 8.71
CA ASP A 54 -2.79 -0.62 8.69
C ASP A 54 -3.31 -0.32 10.11
N VAL A 55 -4.11 0.72 10.24
CA VAL A 55 -4.63 1.19 11.54
C VAL A 55 -5.61 0.21 12.16
N ASP A 56 -6.37 -0.50 11.34
CA ASP A 56 -7.47 -1.35 11.80
C ASP A 56 -7.05 -2.82 11.96
N THR A 57 -6.23 -3.32 11.04
CA THR A 57 -5.90 -4.75 10.99
C THR A 57 -4.48 -5.07 11.43
N HIS A 58 -3.65 -4.04 11.64
CA HIS A 58 -2.22 -4.16 11.96
C HIS A 58 -1.40 -4.94 10.90
N HIS A 59 -1.91 -5.03 9.69
CA HIS A 59 -1.12 -5.51 8.57
C HIS A 59 -0.07 -4.48 8.19
N ASN A 60 1.14 -4.95 7.98
CA ASN A 60 2.28 -4.13 7.62
C ASN A 60 2.75 -4.50 6.22
N ALA A 61 3.06 -3.50 5.42
CA ALA A 61 3.74 -3.68 4.16
C ALA A 61 4.91 -2.72 4.07
N SER A 62 6.05 -3.20 3.62
CA SER A 62 7.28 -2.41 3.55
C SER A 62 7.98 -2.56 2.20
N SER A 63 8.75 -1.54 1.84
CA SER A 63 9.56 -1.53 0.63
C SER A 63 10.88 -0.78 0.86
N PRO A 64 11.98 -1.23 0.28
CA PRO A 64 13.19 -0.44 0.24
C PRO A 64 12.99 0.81 -0.62
N ILE A 65 13.67 1.89 -0.23
CA ILE A 65 13.73 3.14 -0.98
C ILE A 65 14.97 3.10 -1.86
N GLY A 66 14.79 3.35 -3.15
CA GLY A 66 15.87 3.42 -4.13
C GLY A 66 16.75 4.66 -3.98
N ALA A 67 17.86 4.69 -4.70
CA ALA A 67 18.81 5.80 -4.72
C ALA A 67 18.18 7.13 -5.19
N ASP A 68 17.17 7.05 -6.03
CA ASP A 68 16.39 8.21 -6.51
C ASP A 68 15.21 8.56 -5.59
N GLY A 69 15.06 7.87 -4.47
CA GLY A 69 13.97 8.04 -3.52
C GLY A 69 12.69 7.27 -3.88
N SER A 70 12.63 6.59 -5.01
CA SER A 70 11.45 5.85 -5.43
C SER A 70 11.21 4.60 -4.58
N TYR A 71 9.94 4.24 -4.40
CA TYR A 71 9.55 3.00 -3.71
C TYR A 71 8.31 2.39 -4.37
N LYS A 72 8.15 1.09 -4.19
CA LYS A 72 6.96 0.36 -4.63
C LYS A 72 6.58 -0.65 -3.56
N LEU A 73 5.41 -0.48 -2.99
CA LEU A 73 4.85 -1.40 -2.02
C LEU A 73 4.07 -2.50 -2.72
N THR A 74 4.49 -3.71 -2.42
CA THR A 74 3.75 -4.92 -2.72
C THR A 74 3.56 -5.65 -1.39
N SER A 75 2.41 -6.25 -1.15
CA SER A 75 2.25 -7.07 0.06
C SER A 75 3.14 -8.31 -0.03
N GLY A 76 3.66 -8.77 1.11
CA GLY A 76 4.60 -9.90 1.19
C GLY A 76 4.06 -11.24 0.68
N GLU A 77 2.76 -11.36 0.42
CA GLU A 77 2.12 -12.54 -0.17
C GLU A 77 1.62 -12.28 -1.60
N GLY A 78 2.33 -11.41 -2.31
CA GLY A 78 2.28 -11.37 -3.75
C GLY A 78 1.68 -10.15 -4.41
N GLU A 79 0.75 -9.37 -3.92
CA GLU A 79 0.23 -8.30 -4.77
C GLU A 79 -0.54 -7.19 -4.06
N GLY A 80 0.21 -6.18 -3.57
CA GLY A 80 -0.37 -4.90 -3.16
C GLY A 80 -0.93 -4.87 -1.73
N LEU A 81 -1.34 -3.68 -1.32
CA LEU A 81 -1.98 -3.45 -0.04
C LEU A 81 -3.49 -3.62 -0.15
N ARG A 82 -4.14 -3.87 0.98
CA ARG A 82 -5.60 -3.77 1.06
C ARG A 82 -6.00 -2.29 1.10
N PRO A 83 -7.13 -1.90 0.53
CA PRO A 83 -7.66 -0.57 0.74
C PRO A 83 -7.92 -0.33 2.24
N GLY A 84 -7.51 0.82 2.74
CA GLY A 84 -7.63 1.16 4.17
C GLY A 84 -6.80 2.38 4.56
N LYS A 85 -6.80 2.70 5.86
CA LYS A 85 -6.01 3.80 6.41
C LYS A 85 -4.69 3.26 6.96
N TYR A 86 -3.61 3.90 6.55
CA TYR A 86 -2.26 3.50 6.93
C TYR A 86 -1.50 4.64 7.59
N LYS A 87 -0.77 4.29 8.63
CA LYS A 87 0.30 5.13 9.19
C LYS A 87 1.60 4.75 8.54
N VAL A 88 2.38 5.75 8.16
CA VAL A 88 3.61 5.55 7.41
C VAL A 88 4.82 5.85 8.29
N SER A 89 5.81 4.98 8.25
CA SER A 89 7.10 5.18 8.90
C SER A 89 8.25 4.92 7.93
N VAL A 90 9.40 5.50 8.21
CA VAL A 90 10.62 5.32 7.42
C VAL A 90 11.74 4.89 8.35
N GLN A 91 12.28 3.71 8.14
CA GLN A 91 13.39 3.17 8.92
C GLN A 91 14.72 3.45 8.22
N PRO A 92 15.76 3.90 8.94
CA PRO A 92 17.08 4.07 8.36
C PRO A 92 17.65 2.72 7.90
N PRO A 93 18.63 2.74 7.00
CA PRO A 93 19.23 1.51 6.52
C PRO A 93 19.87 0.73 7.68
N TYR A 94 19.74 -0.59 7.63
CA TYR A 94 20.44 -1.45 8.56
C TYR A 94 21.95 -1.49 8.24
N ALA A 95 22.78 -1.64 9.27
CA ALA A 95 24.18 -1.97 9.06
C ALA A 95 24.28 -3.29 8.29
N LYS A 96 25.19 -3.39 7.34
CA LYS A 96 25.40 -4.62 6.57
C LYS A 96 25.97 -5.75 7.42
N ASP A 97 26.68 -5.38 8.45
CA ASP A 97 27.32 -6.30 9.38
C ASP A 97 27.14 -5.76 10.82
N SER A 98 27.08 -6.66 11.79
CA SER A 98 26.99 -6.31 13.22
C SER A 98 28.20 -5.53 13.74
N SER A 99 29.31 -5.56 13.03
CA SER A 99 30.55 -4.83 13.34
C SER A 99 30.58 -3.42 12.75
N GLU A 100 29.70 -3.08 11.81
CA GLU A 100 29.63 -1.75 11.24
C GLU A 100 28.70 -0.83 12.04
N PRO A 101 29.11 0.41 12.33
CA PRO A 101 28.19 1.38 12.92
C PRO A 101 27.00 1.61 11.98
N ARG A 102 25.80 1.63 12.55
CA ARG A 102 24.59 1.97 11.79
C ARG A 102 24.72 3.36 11.17
N PRO A 103 24.48 3.51 9.87
CA PRO A 103 24.50 4.84 9.25
C PRO A 103 23.53 5.78 9.98
N ALA A 104 23.96 7.01 10.19
CA ALA A 104 23.10 8.03 10.79
C ALA A 104 21.90 8.28 9.83
N PRO A 105 20.67 8.42 10.35
CA PRO A 105 19.52 8.72 9.52
C PRO A 105 19.68 10.12 8.90
N THR A 106 19.38 10.23 7.62
CA THR A 106 19.40 11.50 6.88
C THR A 106 18.14 12.33 7.09
N PHE A 107 17.18 11.82 7.86
CA PHE A 107 15.89 12.44 8.15
C PHE A 107 15.60 12.43 9.65
N HIS A 108 14.63 13.25 10.06
CA HIS A 108 14.27 13.40 11.46
C HIS A 108 13.73 12.08 12.07
N ALA A 109 14.17 11.76 13.29
CA ALA A 109 13.85 10.51 13.98
C ALA A 109 12.34 10.27 14.20
N LYS A 110 11.51 11.33 14.21
CA LYS A 110 10.04 11.19 14.35
C LYS A 110 9.42 10.26 13.32
N TYR A 111 10.01 10.17 12.12
CA TYR A 111 9.50 9.35 11.03
C TYR A 111 9.77 7.85 11.21
N GLN A 112 10.64 7.48 12.15
CA GLN A 112 10.95 6.07 12.42
C GLN A 112 9.83 5.32 13.17
N ASN A 113 8.87 6.05 13.73
CA ASN A 113 7.76 5.46 14.45
C ASN A 113 6.43 5.91 13.79
N PRO A 114 5.56 4.98 13.40
CA PRO A 114 4.27 5.31 12.77
C PRO A 114 3.37 6.17 13.66
N ALA A 115 3.51 6.08 15.01
CA ALA A 115 2.73 6.90 15.94
C ALA A 115 3.17 8.37 15.98
N THR A 116 4.44 8.66 15.68
CA THR A 116 5.01 10.02 15.75
C THR A 116 5.34 10.62 14.40
N SER A 117 5.30 9.83 13.34
CA SER A 117 5.64 10.28 11.98
C SER A 117 4.74 11.39 11.47
N GLY A 118 3.48 11.41 11.87
CA GLY A 118 2.46 12.30 11.33
C GLY A 118 2.11 12.04 9.87
N LEU A 119 2.59 10.92 9.31
CA LEU A 119 2.31 10.53 7.93
C LEU A 119 1.18 9.51 7.92
N GLU A 120 0.02 9.93 7.41
CA GLU A 120 -1.13 9.06 7.23
C GLU A 120 -1.58 9.11 5.77
N LYS A 121 -1.98 7.97 5.22
CA LYS A 121 -2.52 7.84 3.87
C LYS A 121 -3.67 6.86 3.84
N GLU A 122 -4.68 7.20 3.07
CA GLU A 122 -5.76 6.29 2.71
C GLU A 122 -5.42 5.63 1.37
N VAL A 123 -5.23 4.32 1.43
CA VAL A 123 -4.99 3.49 0.24
C VAL A 123 -6.34 3.09 -0.35
N LYS A 124 -6.53 3.38 -1.62
CA LYS A 124 -7.73 2.99 -2.38
C LYS A 124 -7.40 1.79 -3.27
N SER A 125 -8.41 1.04 -3.67
CA SER A 125 -8.24 -0.05 -4.64
C SER A 125 -7.66 0.47 -5.95
N GLY A 126 -6.74 -0.27 -6.55
CA GLY A 126 -6.02 0.11 -7.76
C GLY A 126 -4.66 0.74 -7.46
N THR A 127 -4.21 1.64 -8.32
CA THR A 127 -2.89 2.30 -8.19
C THR A 127 -3.00 3.57 -7.36
N ASN A 128 -2.12 3.71 -6.37
CA ASN A 128 -1.96 4.90 -5.54
C ASN A 128 -0.54 5.43 -5.72
N ASP A 129 -0.40 6.74 -5.82
CA ASP A 129 0.89 7.43 -5.85
C ASP A 129 0.99 8.36 -4.66
N PHE A 130 1.95 8.11 -3.75
CA PHE A 130 2.15 8.91 -2.55
C PHE A 130 3.58 9.36 -2.44
N ASN A 131 3.79 10.66 -2.57
CA ASN A 131 5.08 11.31 -2.38
C ASN A 131 5.19 11.86 -0.97
N PHE A 132 6.33 11.66 -0.32
CA PHE A 132 6.61 12.13 1.01
C PHE A 132 7.85 13.03 1.02
N GLU A 133 7.76 14.17 1.69
CA GLU A 133 8.88 15.04 1.96
C GLU A 133 9.17 15.02 3.46
N LEU A 134 10.33 14.51 3.83
CA LEU A 134 10.78 14.37 5.21
C LEU A 134 11.61 15.58 5.64
N ASP A 135 11.48 15.98 6.89
CA ASP A 135 12.36 16.98 7.48
C ASP A 135 13.74 16.39 7.71
N SER A 136 14.78 17.21 7.50
CA SER A 136 16.15 16.82 7.81
C SER A 136 16.37 16.75 9.33
N PRO A 137 17.39 16.03 9.83
CA PRO A 137 17.71 15.97 11.26
C PRO A 137 18.00 17.34 11.88
N ALA A 138 18.58 18.25 11.10
CA ALA A 138 18.91 19.60 11.55
C ALA A 138 17.70 20.51 11.75
N ALA A 139 16.56 20.24 11.12
CA ALA A 139 15.34 21.05 11.25
C ALA A 139 14.69 20.93 12.64
N ALA A 140 15.04 19.91 13.43
CA ALA A 140 14.52 19.73 14.78
C ALA A 140 15.16 20.65 15.84
N ALA A 141 16.29 21.27 15.54
CA ALA A 141 17.00 22.11 16.48
C ALA A 141 16.49 23.57 16.57
N THR A 142 15.49 23.93 15.76
CA THR A 142 15.01 25.33 15.66
C THR A 142 13.62 25.53 16.29
N GLY A 143 13.12 24.56 17.02
CA GLY A 143 11.85 24.62 17.73
C GLY A 143 12.04 24.72 19.24
N SER A 144 12.50 25.87 19.73
CA SER A 144 12.42 26.26 21.15
C SER A 144 11.49 27.45 21.28
#